data_53db70faf76505ae3356b2883d2684b3
#
_entry.id   53db70faf76505ae3356b2883d2684b3
#
_cell.length_a   1.000
_cell.length_b   1.000
_cell.length_c   1.000
_cell.angle_alpha   90.00
_cell.angle_beta   90.00
_cell.angle_gamma   90.00
#
_symmetry.space_group_name_H-M   'P 1'
#
loop_
_entity.id
_entity.type
_entity.pdbx_description
1 polymer ?
#
loop_
_entity_poly.entity_id
_entity_poly.type
_entity_poly.pdbx_seq_one_letter_code
_entity_poly.pdbx_strand_id
1 'polypeptide(L)'
;MDKIRVGIIGATGYAGQEIVRILSNHPQAEIVTLASHSYAGKPYSSVYPNHRSIHDVVCAEEDMEELAEQADVIFLALPHGLASAKVTEEILKKCKIIDLGADFRLKDPAVYEQWYKTEHHGKELLAKEAVYGLCEWNREQIRTTR
;
A
#
# COMPACT_ATOMS: atom_id res chain seq x y z
N MET A 1 -6.96 -20.39 11.44
CA MET A 1 -7.14 -18.92 11.34
C MET A 1 -7.08 -18.58 9.87
N ASP A 2 -8.05 -17.81 9.41
CA ASP A 2 -8.02 -17.32 8.04
C ASP A 2 -6.83 -16.36 7.88
N LYS A 3 -6.19 -16.41 6.73
CA LYS A 3 -5.06 -15.50 6.44
C LYS A 3 -5.58 -14.09 6.15
N ILE A 4 -4.77 -13.08 6.48
CA ILE A 4 -5.02 -11.70 6.13
C ILE A 4 -4.79 -11.53 4.63
N ARG A 5 -5.82 -11.09 3.91
CA ARG A 5 -5.74 -10.82 2.47
C ARG A 5 -5.01 -9.52 2.21
N VAL A 6 -3.96 -9.58 1.41
CA VAL A 6 -3.08 -8.43 1.16
C VAL A 6 -3.10 -8.04 -0.32
N GLY A 7 -3.37 -6.76 -0.58
CA GLY A 7 -3.16 -6.12 -1.87
C GLY A 7 -1.86 -5.30 -1.88
N ILE A 8 -1.19 -5.22 -3.01
CA ILE A 8 0.02 -4.40 -3.17
C ILE A 8 -0.12 -3.56 -4.43
N ILE A 9 -0.14 -2.23 -4.27
CA ILE A 9 -0.14 -1.27 -5.37
C ILE A 9 1.30 -0.77 -5.60
N GLY A 10 1.70 -0.69 -6.86
CA GLY A 10 3.10 -0.47 -7.21
C GLY A 10 3.97 -1.72 -7.05
N ALA A 11 3.36 -2.90 -7.18
CA ALA A 11 3.99 -4.20 -6.93
C ALA A 11 5.25 -4.47 -7.78
N THR A 12 5.37 -3.83 -8.94
CA THR A 12 6.50 -4.00 -9.87
C THR A 12 7.64 -3.01 -9.63
N GLY A 13 7.51 -2.07 -8.68
CA GLY A 13 8.60 -1.23 -8.22
C GLY A 13 9.53 -1.96 -7.24
N TYR A 14 10.67 -1.35 -6.90
CA TYR A 14 11.64 -1.95 -5.97
C TYR A 14 11.05 -2.24 -4.59
N ALA A 15 10.33 -1.28 -4.00
CA ALA A 15 9.68 -1.46 -2.70
C ALA A 15 8.55 -2.51 -2.79
N GLY A 16 7.73 -2.45 -3.85
CA GLY A 16 6.67 -3.42 -4.08
C GLY A 16 7.18 -4.84 -4.19
N GLN A 17 8.23 -5.07 -4.97
CA GLN A 17 8.87 -6.38 -5.09
C GLN A 17 9.36 -6.92 -3.74
N GLU A 18 9.97 -6.09 -2.90
CA GLU A 18 10.43 -6.51 -1.58
C GLU A 18 9.25 -6.88 -0.66
N ILE A 19 8.13 -6.15 -0.73
CA ILE A 19 6.91 -6.52 0.01
C ILE A 19 6.41 -7.88 -0.47
N VAL A 20 6.32 -8.10 -1.78
CA VAL A 20 5.93 -9.41 -2.35
C VAL A 20 6.83 -10.52 -1.82
N ARG A 21 8.16 -10.33 -1.87
CA ARG A 21 9.13 -11.31 -1.38
C ARG A 21 8.93 -11.65 0.11
N ILE A 22 8.74 -10.64 0.95
CA ILE A 22 8.57 -10.81 2.40
C ILE A 22 7.24 -11.50 2.70
N LEU A 23 6.14 -11.03 2.10
CA LEU A 23 4.80 -11.54 2.37
C LEU A 23 4.55 -12.93 1.77
N SER A 24 5.26 -13.31 0.70
CA SER A 24 5.18 -14.66 0.13
C SER A 24 5.49 -15.77 1.14
N ASN A 25 6.31 -15.48 2.13
CA ASN A 25 6.69 -16.41 3.18
C ASN A 25 6.04 -16.09 4.54
N HIS A 26 5.11 -15.14 4.60
CA HIS A 26 4.48 -14.75 5.85
C HIS A 26 3.36 -15.74 6.22
N PRO A 27 3.38 -16.37 7.42
CA PRO A 27 2.46 -17.44 7.74
C PRO A 27 0.99 -17.02 7.84
N GLN A 28 0.73 -15.76 8.12
CA GLN A 28 -0.61 -15.20 8.34
C GLN A 28 -1.10 -14.29 7.21
N ALA A 29 -0.31 -14.11 6.14
CA ALA A 29 -0.68 -13.28 5.00
C ALA A 29 -0.93 -14.12 3.74
N GLU A 30 -1.85 -13.65 2.92
CA GLU A 30 -2.10 -14.16 1.58
C GLU A 30 -2.16 -12.97 0.60
N ILE A 31 -1.25 -12.96 -0.36
CA ILE A 31 -1.26 -11.95 -1.42
C ILE A 31 -2.39 -12.30 -2.38
N VAL A 32 -3.44 -11.50 -2.38
CA VAL A 32 -4.62 -11.70 -3.23
C VAL A 32 -4.55 -10.90 -4.52
N THR A 33 -3.84 -9.77 -4.53
CA THR A 33 -3.71 -8.94 -5.72
C THR A 33 -2.38 -8.19 -5.76
N LEU A 34 -1.83 -8.08 -6.96
CA LEU A 34 -0.66 -7.28 -7.28
C LEU A 34 -1.06 -6.28 -8.36
N ALA A 35 -1.06 -4.99 -8.04
CA ALA A 35 -1.43 -3.95 -8.99
C ALA A 35 -0.21 -3.18 -9.49
N SER A 36 -0.22 -2.82 -10.77
CA SER A 36 0.87 -2.10 -11.41
C SER A 36 0.34 -1.24 -12.56
N HIS A 37 0.68 0.03 -12.56
CA HIS A 37 0.36 0.94 -13.65
C HIS A 37 0.97 0.51 -14.99
N SER A 38 2.25 0.11 -14.99
CA SER A 38 2.99 -0.18 -16.24
C SER A 38 2.82 -1.60 -16.75
N TYR A 39 2.35 -2.53 -15.91
CA TYR A 39 2.29 -3.95 -16.22
C TYR A 39 0.90 -4.56 -15.97
N ALA A 40 -0.14 -3.75 -15.84
CA ALA A 40 -1.51 -4.22 -15.77
C ALA A 40 -1.83 -5.15 -16.96
N GLY A 41 -2.53 -6.24 -16.69
CA GLY A 41 -2.85 -7.27 -17.68
C GLY A 41 -1.70 -8.23 -18.04
N LYS A 42 -0.50 -8.08 -17.45
CA LYS A 42 0.64 -8.97 -17.68
C LYS A 42 0.95 -9.83 -16.46
N PRO A 43 1.44 -11.07 -16.64
CA PRO A 43 1.88 -11.89 -15.52
C PRO A 43 3.00 -11.21 -14.73
N TYR A 44 2.95 -11.28 -13.41
CA TYR A 44 4.00 -10.71 -12.54
C TYR A 44 5.38 -11.30 -12.82
N SER A 45 5.43 -12.59 -13.20
CA SER A 45 6.65 -13.27 -13.63
C SER A 45 7.28 -12.72 -14.91
N SER A 46 6.54 -11.92 -15.70
CA SER A 46 7.12 -11.23 -16.87
C SER A 46 8.11 -10.15 -16.49
N VAL A 47 7.96 -9.59 -15.26
CA VAL A 47 8.87 -8.59 -14.69
C VAL A 47 9.89 -9.27 -13.78
N TYR A 48 9.43 -10.21 -12.96
CA TYR A 48 10.24 -10.94 -11.98
C TYR A 48 10.14 -12.46 -12.20
N PRO A 49 10.97 -13.03 -13.10
CA PRO A 49 10.89 -14.46 -13.49
C PRO A 49 11.04 -15.46 -12.33
N ASN A 50 11.70 -15.03 -11.24
CA ASN A 50 11.85 -15.83 -10.02
C ASN A 50 10.53 -16.08 -9.27
N HIS A 51 9.46 -15.35 -9.59
CA HIS A 51 8.13 -15.54 -9.00
C HIS A 51 7.21 -16.47 -9.80
N ARG A 52 7.66 -17.02 -10.94
CA ARG A 52 6.84 -17.84 -11.87
C ARG A 52 6.08 -18.98 -11.20
N SER A 53 6.64 -19.61 -10.17
CA SER A 53 5.99 -20.73 -9.47
C SER A 53 5.47 -20.37 -8.08
N ILE A 54 5.56 -19.08 -7.70
CA ILE A 54 5.19 -18.61 -6.36
C ILE A 54 3.99 -17.69 -6.45
N HIS A 55 4.08 -16.63 -7.26
CA HIS A 55 3.04 -15.65 -7.51
C HIS A 55 2.99 -15.28 -8.99
N ASP A 56 2.56 -16.21 -9.82
CA ASP A 56 2.39 -15.96 -11.26
C ASP A 56 0.96 -15.46 -11.55
N VAL A 57 0.58 -14.40 -10.83
CA VAL A 57 -0.72 -13.74 -11.04
C VAL A 57 -0.60 -12.66 -12.10
N VAL A 58 -1.70 -12.38 -12.76
CA VAL A 58 -1.81 -11.24 -13.69
C VAL A 58 -1.92 -9.96 -12.86
N CYS A 59 -1.06 -8.97 -13.15
CA CYS A 59 -1.11 -7.69 -12.48
C CYS A 59 -2.43 -6.98 -12.78
N ALA A 60 -3.10 -6.51 -11.73
CA ALA A 60 -4.31 -5.71 -11.82
C ALA A 60 -4.01 -4.24 -12.17
N GLU A 61 -5.04 -3.52 -12.58
CA GLU A 61 -5.03 -2.05 -12.61
C GLU A 61 -4.95 -1.49 -11.18
N GLU A 62 -4.52 -0.24 -11.05
CA GLU A 62 -4.42 0.45 -9.76
C GLU A 62 -5.76 1.10 -9.35
N ASP A 63 -6.84 0.32 -9.35
CA ASP A 63 -8.16 0.75 -8.89
C ASP A 63 -8.29 0.50 -7.37
N MET A 64 -8.23 1.59 -6.59
CA MET A 64 -8.30 1.53 -5.12
C MET A 64 -9.63 0.99 -4.61
N GLU A 65 -10.75 1.30 -5.26
CA GLU A 65 -12.09 0.85 -4.83
C GLU A 65 -12.22 -0.67 -4.99
N GLU A 66 -11.85 -1.18 -6.17
CA GLU A 66 -11.88 -2.61 -6.45
C GLU A 66 -10.93 -3.39 -5.51
N LEU A 67 -9.72 -2.88 -5.33
CA LEU A 67 -8.71 -3.52 -4.48
C LEU A 67 -9.11 -3.54 -3.01
N ALA A 68 -9.77 -2.47 -2.53
CA ALA A 68 -10.23 -2.37 -1.14
C ALA A 68 -11.39 -3.36 -0.82
N GLU A 69 -12.10 -3.87 -1.81
CA GLU A 69 -13.11 -4.91 -1.63
C GLU A 69 -12.48 -6.32 -1.55
N GLN A 70 -11.33 -6.49 -2.16
CA GLN A 70 -10.64 -7.78 -2.23
C GLN A 70 -9.68 -8.04 -1.06
N ALA A 71 -9.12 -6.99 -0.47
CA ALA A 71 -8.05 -7.08 0.52
C ALA A 71 -8.46 -6.53 1.89
N ASP A 72 -7.92 -7.11 2.95
CA ASP A 72 -8.05 -6.60 4.32
C ASP A 72 -7.00 -5.52 4.62
N VAL A 73 -5.85 -5.59 3.92
CA VAL A 73 -4.74 -4.63 4.01
C VAL A 73 -4.19 -4.35 2.62
N ILE A 74 -3.97 -3.08 2.30
CA ILE A 74 -3.31 -2.67 1.06
C ILE A 74 -2.00 -1.94 1.37
N PHE A 75 -0.90 -2.41 0.78
CA PHE A 75 0.37 -1.70 0.77
C PHE A 75 0.46 -0.78 -0.44
N LEU A 76 0.82 0.49 -0.20
CA LEU A 76 1.06 1.48 -1.24
C LEU A 76 2.57 1.69 -1.41
N ALA A 77 3.12 1.19 -2.52
CA ALA A 77 4.50 1.41 -2.91
C ALA A 77 4.55 2.40 -4.10
N LEU A 78 4.01 3.60 -3.86
CA LEU A 78 3.76 4.63 -4.87
C LEU A 78 4.75 5.81 -4.74
N PRO A 79 4.97 6.57 -5.82
CA PRO A 79 5.62 7.88 -5.75
C PRO A 79 4.84 8.86 -4.85
N HIS A 80 5.55 9.87 -4.33
CA HIS A 80 4.96 10.91 -3.47
C HIS A 80 3.81 11.65 -4.16
N GLY A 81 2.78 12.01 -3.39
CA GLY A 81 1.59 12.71 -3.84
C GLY A 81 0.47 11.77 -4.32
N LEU A 82 0.78 10.53 -4.71
CA LEU A 82 -0.23 9.61 -5.23
C LEU A 82 -1.05 8.93 -4.14
N ALA A 83 -0.44 8.59 -3.02
CA ALA A 83 -1.16 7.97 -1.90
C ALA A 83 -2.20 8.93 -1.32
N SER A 84 -1.83 10.20 -1.08
CA SER A 84 -2.74 11.23 -0.54
C SER A 84 -3.91 11.57 -1.47
N ALA A 85 -3.76 11.33 -2.77
CA ALA A 85 -4.84 11.51 -3.75
C ALA A 85 -5.77 10.29 -3.86
N LYS A 86 -5.29 9.10 -3.53
CA LYS A 86 -6.03 7.84 -3.70
C LYS A 86 -6.72 7.37 -2.42
N VAL A 87 -6.18 7.65 -1.23
CA VAL A 87 -6.73 7.19 0.04
C VAL A 87 -7.86 8.12 0.48
N THR A 88 -9.04 7.54 0.72
CA THR A 88 -10.25 8.24 1.17
C THR A 88 -10.80 7.60 2.44
N GLU A 89 -11.72 8.30 3.14
CA GLU A 89 -12.43 7.71 4.29
C GLU A 89 -13.22 6.45 3.91
N GLU A 90 -13.75 6.39 2.68
CA GLU A 90 -14.50 5.22 2.20
C GLU A 90 -13.59 4.00 2.02
N ILE A 91 -12.37 4.20 1.53
CA ILE A 91 -11.35 3.14 1.45
C ILE A 91 -10.99 2.64 2.85
N LEU A 92 -10.76 3.54 3.80
CA LEU A 92 -10.40 3.17 5.18
C LEU A 92 -11.52 2.44 5.95
N LYS A 93 -12.78 2.56 5.52
CA LYS A 93 -13.88 1.74 6.06
C LYS A 93 -13.82 0.30 5.59
N LYS A 94 -13.23 0.04 4.41
CA LYS A 94 -13.17 -1.28 3.78
C LYS A 94 -11.91 -2.05 4.17
N CYS A 95 -10.75 -1.39 4.17
CA CYS A 95 -9.46 -2.03 4.43
C CYS A 95 -8.48 -1.12 5.18
N LYS A 96 -7.42 -1.70 5.73
CA LYS A 96 -6.29 -0.96 6.29
C LYS A 96 -5.30 -0.56 5.19
N ILE A 97 -4.70 0.61 5.34
CA ILE A 97 -3.68 1.11 4.40
C ILE A 97 -2.32 1.18 5.09
N ILE A 98 -1.30 0.66 4.42
CA ILE A 98 0.11 0.84 4.80
C ILE A 98 0.82 1.55 3.65
N ASP A 99 1.04 2.86 3.83
CA ASP A 99 1.74 3.68 2.85
C ASP A 99 3.25 3.68 3.12
N LEU A 100 4.04 3.24 2.14
CA LEU A 100 5.50 3.29 2.17
C LEU A 100 6.04 4.63 1.69
N GLY A 101 5.17 5.44 1.10
CA GLY A 101 5.49 6.79 0.66
C GLY A 101 5.70 7.77 1.81
N ALA A 102 5.73 9.04 1.48
CA ALA A 102 5.92 10.10 2.46
C ALA A 102 4.62 10.83 2.80
N ASP A 103 3.54 10.57 2.06
CA ASP A 103 2.33 11.38 2.09
C ASP A 103 1.70 11.47 3.48
N PHE A 104 1.69 10.36 4.22
CA PHE A 104 1.11 10.30 5.56
C PHE A 104 2.15 10.26 6.70
N ARG A 105 3.43 10.59 6.39
CA ARG A 105 4.53 10.52 7.35
C ARG A 105 4.64 11.74 8.24
N LEU A 106 4.55 12.94 7.67
CA LEU A 106 4.70 14.21 8.38
C LEU A 106 3.35 14.73 8.81
N LYS A 107 3.20 15.11 10.08
CA LYS A 107 1.93 15.61 10.64
C LYS A 107 1.47 16.93 10.06
N ASP A 108 2.41 17.79 9.63
CA ASP A 108 2.12 19.09 9.06
C ASP A 108 2.18 19.01 7.52
N PRO A 109 1.04 19.22 6.83
CA PRO A 109 1.01 19.22 5.37
C PRO A 109 1.90 20.29 4.74
N ALA A 110 2.06 21.45 5.38
CA ALA A 110 2.90 22.52 4.86
C ALA A 110 4.38 22.12 4.85
N VAL A 111 4.83 21.41 5.88
CA VAL A 111 6.19 20.84 5.93
C VAL A 111 6.36 19.78 4.85
N TYR A 112 5.36 18.90 4.65
CA TYR A 112 5.39 17.92 3.57
C TYR A 112 5.53 18.62 2.19
N GLU A 113 4.67 19.58 1.88
CA GLU A 113 4.68 20.32 0.61
C GLU A 113 6.00 21.08 0.39
N GLN A 114 6.58 21.61 1.46
CA GLN A 114 7.90 22.27 1.40
C GLN A 114 9.02 21.29 1.01
N TRP A 115 9.05 20.09 1.60
CA TRP A 115 10.12 19.13 1.37
C TRP A 115 9.95 18.34 0.08
N TYR A 116 8.74 17.87 -0.22
CA TYR A 116 8.46 16.99 -1.36
C TYR A 116 8.04 17.74 -2.63
N LYS A 117 7.81 19.05 -2.55
CA LYS A 117 7.44 19.92 -3.68
C LYS A 117 6.20 19.43 -4.43
N THR A 118 5.28 18.83 -3.72
CA THR A 118 4.00 18.34 -4.23
C THR A 118 2.87 18.67 -3.26
N GLU A 119 1.67 18.92 -3.78
CA GLU A 119 0.50 19.21 -2.97
C GLU A 119 0.03 17.96 -2.22
N HIS A 120 -0.43 18.14 -0.97
CA HIS A 120 -0.99 17.06 -0.16
C HIS A 120 -2.53 17.08 -0.25
N HIS A 121 -3.12 16.03 -0.86
CA HIS A 121 -4.56 15.95 -1.12
C HIS A 121 -5.37 15.37 0.04
N GLY A 122 -4.76 14.65 0.97
CA GLY A 122 -5.42 13.98 2.10
C GLY A 122 -5.19 14.64 3.46
N LYS A 123 -5.22 15.99 3.56
CA LYS A 123 -4.88 16.75 4.78
C LYS A 123 -5.74 16.38 5.99
N GLU A 124 -7.02 16.12 5.80
CA GLU A 124 -7.93 15.72 6.89
C GLU A 124 -7.61 14.31 7.41
N LEU A 125 -7.37 13.36 6.51
CA LEU A 125 -6.98 11.99 6.88
C LEU A 125 -5.64 11.97 7.60
N LEU A 126 -4.67 12.77 7.13
CA LEU A 126 -3.38 12.93 7.80
C LEU A 126 -3.54 13.38 9.25
N ALA A 127 -4.43 14.31 9.52
CA ALA A 127 -4.66 14.84 10.86
C ALA A 127 -5.39 13.87 11.78
N LYS A 128 -6.37 13.13 11.24
CA LYS A 128 -7.29 12.30 12.03
C LYS A 128 -6.85 10.84 12.18
N GLU A 129 -6.38 10.22 11.10
CA GLU A 129 -6.25 8.77 11.00
C GLU A 129 -4.79 8.29 10.90
N ALA A 130 -3.90 9.12 10.33
CA ALA A 130 -2.55 8.66 10.04
C ALA A 130 -1.69 8.48 11.30
N VAL A 131 -1.04 7.33 11.39
CA VAL A 131 -0.03 7.02 12.42
C VAL A 131 1.30 6.74 11.72
N TYR A 132 2.38 7.34 12.20
CA TYR A 132 3.72 7.03 11.69
C TYR A 132 4.11 5.60 12.06
N GLY A 133 4.33 4.77 11.04
CA GLY A 133 4.48 3.32 11.14
C GLY A 133 5.80 2.82 11.75
N LEU A 134 6.49 3.62 12.58
CA LEU A 134 7.67 3.17 13.34
C LEU A 134 7.21 2.31 14.51
N CYS A 135 7.17 0.99 14.29
CA CYS A 135 6.59 0.02 15.20
C CYS A 135 7.26 0.00 16.58
N GLU A 136 8.54 0.35 16.66
CA GLU A 136 9.31 0.39 17.90
C GLU A 136 8.80 1.48 18.87
N TRP A 137 8.27 2.58 18.33
CA TRP A 137 7.81 3.72 19.12
C TRP A 137 6.29 3.84 19.18
N ASN A 138 5.60 3.48 18.08
CA ASN A 138 4.18 3.78 17.91
C ASN A 138 3.29 2.53 17.94
N ARG A 139 3.78 1.41 18.47
CA ARG A 139 3.07 0.12 18.45
C ARG A 139 1.61 0.18 18.91
N GLU A 140 1.35 0.85 20.03
CA GLU A 140 -0.02 0.92 20.60
C GLU A 140 -0.94 1.78 19.71
N GLN A 141 -0.43 2.86 19.14
CA GLN A 141 -1.19 3.69 18.20
C GLN A 141 -1.49 2.93 16.90
N ILE A 142 -0.50 2.20 16.37
CA ILE A 142 -0.65 1.38 15.16
C ILE A 142 -1.72 0.30 15.32
N ARG A 143 -1.86 -0.28 16.50
CA ARG A 143 -2.90 -1.31 16.77
C ARG A 143 -4.32 -0.78 16.64
N THR A 144 -4.54 0.50 16.88
CA THR A 144 -5.85 1.14 16.91
C THR A 144 -6.17 1.92 15.64
N THR A 145 -5.19 2.17 14.76
CA THR A 145 -5.38 2.88 13.50
C THR A 145 -5.96 1.98 12.39
N ARG A 146 -6.49 2.62 11.38
CA ARG A 146 -7.10 1.98 10.19
C ARG A 146 -6.17 1.98 9.00
#